data_b6182562cf3f94b1f5be26d85ca0e2a3
#
_entry.id   b6182562cf3f94b1f5be26d85ca0e2a3
#
_cell.length_a   1.000
_cell.length_b   1.000
_cell.length_c   1.000
_cell.angle_alpha   90.00
_cell.angle_beta   90.00
_cell.angle_gamma   90.00
#
_symmetry.space_group_name_H-M   'P 1'
#
loop_
_entity.id
_entity.type
_entity.pdbx_description
1 polymer ?
#
loop_
_entity_poly.entity_id
_entity_poly.type
_entity_poly.pdbx_seq_one_letter_code
_entity_poly.pdbx_strand_id
1 'polypeptide(L)'
;NRTNINLFLRLLQSERLLVTQLENMKNLGILGRYLPEFGRVTGQMQYDLFHIYTVDAHTLQVLRNMRWMTLGKSKDKYPLANELAKKLPKIEILYISGLYHDIGKGRGSDHSELGKSIVRKFCKKHLYSEEDTKKIEWLVENHLLMSVTSQKKDLTDRKVVEEFARKVGSLEMLNYLYCLTAADVSATNPNLWNSWNASLLRQLYERSKSFYDNRLSINISIEEEKAEAIKSLKQFKASKVHLLWDKFYPDYFEVSDRLDLSMHAQQILGSEESTVVSIIERDINDLTSIFIYTKDRANLFATIVGILDSENINFVDAKLYGMKDGHCMDLITISDGEKKVSANSEKGISLCKKTS
;
A
#
# COMPACT_ATOMS: atom_id res chain seq x y z
N ASN A 1 -20.07 34.36 -2.99
CA ASN A 1 -21.16 34.28 -3.96
C ASN A 1 -21.48 32.80 -4.22
N ARG A 2 -22.77 32.43 -4.08
CA ARG A 2 -23.27 31.05 -4.24
C ARG A 2 -23.03 30.48 -5.65
N THR A 3 -23.07 31.35 -6.66
CA THR A 3 -22.75 30.98 -8.05
C THR A 3 -21.33 30.46 -8.22
N ASN A 4 -20.34 31.13 -7.61
CA ASN A 4 -18.93 30.71 -7.69
C ASN A 4 -18.71 29.39 -6.97
N ILE A 5 -19.40 29.14 -5.85
CA ILE A 5 -19.35 27.86 -5.12
C ILE A 5 -19.86 26.74 -6.04
N ASN A 6 -21.03 26.91 -6.65
CA ASN A 6 -21.61 25.91 -7.53
C ASN A 6 -20.71 25.65 -8.76
N LEU A 7 -20.11 26.68 -9.34
CA LEU A 7 -19.18 26.52 -10.47
C LEU A 7 -17.93 25.76 -10.06
N PHE A 8 -17.36 26.04 -8.90
CA PHE A 8 -16.18 25.33 -8.40
C PHE A 8 -16.47 23.86 -8.09
N LEU A 9 -17.63 23.56 -7.46
CA LEU A 9 -18.05 22.18 -7.21
C LEU A 9 -18.29 21.41 -8.52
N ARG A 10 -18.92 22.04 -9.50
CA ARG A 10 -19.08 21.46 -10.85
C ARG A 10 -17.74 21.22 -11.55
N LEU A 11 -16.75 22.09 -11.33
CA LEU A 11 -15.40 21.89 -11.83
C LEU A 11 -14.75 20.64 -11.20
N LEU A 12 -14.87 20.45 -9.89
CA LEU A 12 -14.35 19.27 -9.19
C LEU A 12 -15.00 17.97 -9.67
N GLN A 13 -16.28 18.01 -10.02
CA GLN A 13 -17.04 16.86 -10.53
C GLN A 13 -16.89 16.66 -12.05
N SER A 14 -16.20 17.59 -12.75
CA SER A 14 -16.06 17.52 -14.20
C SER A 14 -15.27 16.29 -14.65
N GLU A 15 -15.80 15.57 -15.63
CA GLU A 15 -15.11 14.44 -16.25
C GLU A 15 -13.89 14.83 -17.09
N ARG A 16 -13.74 16.08 -17.46
CA ARG A 16 -12.68 16.55 -18.35
C ARG A 16 -11.99 17.80 -17.80
N LEU A 17 -10.69 17.89 -18.06
CA LEU A 17 -9.87 19.10 -17.89
C LEU A 17 -9.79 19.68 -16.45
N LEU A 18 -10.20 18.95 -15.39
CA LEU A 18 -10.14 19.45 -14.02
C LEU A 18 -8.78 20.09 -13.68
N VAL A 19 -7.70 19.33 -13.86
CA VAL A 19 -6.36 19.80 -13.48
C VAL A 19 -5.90 20.94 -14.37
N THR A 20 -6.13 20.84 -15.67
CA THR A 20 -5.81 21.93 -16.63
C THR A 20 -6.50 23.23 -16.26
N GLN A 21 -7.78 23.18 -15.84
CA GLN A 21 -8.49 24.37 -15.40
C GLN A 21 -7.94 24.93 -14.08
N LEU A 22 -7.61 24.09 -13.12
CA LEU A 22 -6.97 24.54 -11.88
C LEU A 22 -5.59 25.15 -12.13
N GLU A 23 -4.80 24.61 -13.06
CA GLU A 23 -3.53 25.19 -13.51
C GLU A 23 -3.72 26.55 -14.16
N ASN A 24 -4.69 26.67 -15.07
CA ASN A 24 -5.02 27.95 -15.70
C ASN A 24 -5.47 28.99 -14.65
N MET A 25 -6.34 28.58 -13.71
CA MET A 25 -6.77 29.45 -12.61
C MET A 25 -5.58 29.86 -11.72
N LYS A 26 -4.63 28.96 -11.46
CA LYS A 26 -3.40 29.26 -10.72
C LYS A 26 -2.56 30.28 -11.47
N ASN A 27 -2.26 30.04 -12.73
CA ASN A 27 -1.41 30.88 -13.56
C ASN A 27 -1.99 32.30 -13.76
N LEU A 28 -3.32 32.42 -13.78
CA LEU A 28 -4.03 33.71 -13.86
C LEU A 28 -4.26 34.35 -12.47
N GLY A 29 -3.76 33.75 -11.38
CA GLY A 29 -3.95 34.24 -10.02
C GLY A 29 -5.40 34.10 -9.49
N ILE A 30 -6.28 33.48 -10.25
CA ILE A 30 -7.70 33.30 -9.88
C ILE A 30 -7.83 32.28 -8.75
N LEU A 31 -7.07 31.18 -8.81
CA LEU A 31 -7.16 30.12 -7.79
C LEU A 31 -6.79 30.64 -6.39
N GLY A 32 -5.70 31.41 -6.27
CA GLY A 32 -5.29 32.01 -5.01
C GLY A 32 -6.22 33.11 -4.49
N ARG A 33 -6.98 33.79 -5.38
CA ARG A 33 -8.04 34.73 -4.97
C ARG A 33 -9.30 33.99 -4.49
N TYR A 34 -9.62 32.87 -5.11
CA TYR A 34 -10.78 32.06 -4.75
C TYR A 34 -10.54 31.24 -3.47
N LEU A 35 -9.33 30.65 -3.38
CA LEU A 35 -8.80 29.89 -2.23
C LEU A 35 -7.56 30.63 -1.67
N PRO A 36 -7.72 31.61 -0.77
CA PRO A 36 -6.59 32.39 -0.26
C PRO A 36 -5.53 31.54 0.44
N GLU A 37 -5.95 30.44 1.05
CA GLU A 37 -5.05 29.44 1.64
C GLU A 37 -4.14 28.80 0.62
N PHE A 38 -4.62 28.44 -0.57
CA PHE A 38 -3.82 27.93 -1.69
C PHE A 38 -2.87 29.02 -2.23
N GLY A 39 -3.34 30.26 -2.31
CA GLY A 39 -2.50 31.39 -2.71
C GLY A 39 -1.27 31.57 -1.81
N ARG A 40 -1.36 31.24 -0.52
CA ARG A 40 -0.25 31.36 0.43
C ARG A 40 0.85 30.32 0.24
N VAL A 41 0.53 29.13 -0.28
CA VAL A 41 1.50 28.06 -0.56
C VAL A 41 2.01 28.09 -1.99
N THR A 42 1.49 29.00 -2.83
CA THR A 42 1.93 29.15 -4.22
C THR A 42 3.37 29.64 -4.27
N GLY A 43 4.24 28.88 -4.97
CA GLY A 43 5.66 29.17 -5.08
C GLY A 43 6.48 28.82 -3.84
N GLN A 44 5.87 28.27 -2.79
CA GLN A 44 6.58 27.90 -1.58
C GLN A 44 7.38 26.61 -1.81
N MET A 45 8.71 26.70 -1.67
CA MET A 45 9.59 25.53 -1.70
C MET A 45 9.59 24.81 -0.35
N GLN A 46 9.66 23.49 -0.41
CA GLN A 46 9.94 22.64 0.75
C GLN A 46 11.41 22.22 0.69
N TYR A 47 12.18 22.62 1.71
CA TYR A 47 13.60 22.29 1.80
C TYR A 47 13.80 20.98 2.54
N ASP A 48 13.49 19.85 1.87
CA ASP A 48 13.86 18.51 2.31
C ASP A 48 14.43 17.69 1.15
N LEU A 49 14.97 16.52 1.47
CA LEU A 49 15.66 15.65 0.49
C LEU A 49 14.72 14.98 -0.52
N PHE A 50 13.41 15.07 -0.34
CA PHE A 50 12.44 14.29 -1.10
C PHE A 50 11.61 15.12 -2.07
N HIS A 51 11.32 16.39 -1.74
CA HIS A 51 10.46 17.25 -2.56
C HIS A 51 11.24 18.02 -3.61
N ILE A 52 10.90 17.78 -4.86
CA ILE A 52 11.51 18.46 -6.03
C ILE A 52 10.61 19.57 -6.58
N TYR A 53 9.42 19.72 -6.03
CA TYR A 53 8.40 20.69 -6.47
C TYR A 53 8.03 21.68 -5.37
N THR A 54 7.52 22.84 -5.75
CA THR A 54 6.81 23.75 -4.84
C THR A 54 5.51 23.12 -4.35
N VAL A 55 5.02 23.52 -3.18
CA VAL A 55 3.81 22.93 -2.57
C VAL A 55 2.61 22.97 -3.51
N ASP A 56 2.41 24.09 -4.23
CA ASP A 56 1.33 24.24 -5.20
C ASP A 56 1.50 23.36 -6.44
N ALA A 57 2.73 23.23 -6.96
CA ALA A 57 3.03 22.34 -8.10
C ALA A 57 2.85 20.88 -7.72
N HIS A 58 3.34 20.47 -6.53
CA HIS A 58 3.12 19.15 -5.96
C HIS A 58 1.62 18.85 -5.81
N THR A 59 0.87 19.76 -5.19
CA THR A 59 -0.59 19.59 -5.00
C THR A 59 -1.32 19.37 -6.31
N LEU A 60 -1.01 20.15 -7.36
CA LEU A 60 -1.62 19.96 -8.67
C LEU A 60 -1.19 18.66 -9.35
N GLN A 61 0.05 18.19 -9.10
CA GLN A 61 0.50 16.89 -9.57
C GLN A 61 -0.22 15.73 -8.84
N VAL A 62 -0.48 15.85 -7.53
CA VAL A 62 -1.32 14.90 -6.77
C VAL A 62 -2.71 14.79 -7.41
N LEU A 63 -3.36 15.92 -7.69
CA LEU A 63 -4.66 15.93 -8.36
C LEU A 63 -4.60 15.31 -9.77
N ARG A 64 -3.52 15.51 -10.50
CA ARG A 64 -3.31 14.89 -11.82
C ARG A 64 -3.21 13.37 -11.71
N ASN A 65 -2.45 12.86 -10.75
CA ASN A 65 -2.35 11.43 -10.49
C ASN A 65 -3.72 10.83 -10.11
N MET A 66 -4.45 11.46 -9.19
CA MET A 66 -5.81 11.05 -8.83
C MET A 66 -6.75 11.02 -10.05
N ARG A 67 -6.64 12.03 -10.91
CA ARG A 67 -7.45 12.10 -12.12
C ARG A 67 -7.11 10.99 -13.11
N TRP A 68 -5.85 10.62 -13.26
CA TRP A 68 -5.45 9.48 -14.08
C TRP A 68 -5.97 8.16 -13.53
N MET A 69 -5.97 7.99 -12.21
CA MET A 69 -6.56 6.81 -11.54
C MET A 69 -8.05 6.68 -11.87
N THR A 70 -8.83 7.76 -11.75
CA THR A 70 -10.27 7.73 -12.03
C THR A 70 -10.60 7.47 -13.50
N LEU A 71 -9.79 7.96 -14.42
CA LEU A 71 -9.95 7.75 -15.85
C LEU A 71 -9.38 6.41 -16.36
N GLY A 72 -8.71 5.64 -15.50
CA GLY A 72 -8.06 4.40 -15.88
C GLY A 72 -6.85 4.57 -16.80
N LYS A 73 -6.28 5.79 -16.88
CA LYS A 73 -5.13 6.11 -17.75
C LYS A 73 -3.78 5.71 -17.15
N SER A 74 -3.77 5.22 -15.93
CA SER A 74 -2.56 4.85 -15.20
C SER A 74 -2.65 3.43 -14.60
N LYS A 75 -3.32 2.51 -15.30
CA LYS A 75 -3.54 1.13 -14.83
C LYS A 75 -2.23 0.40 -14.55
N ASP A 76 -1.23 0.58 -15.41
CA ASP A 76 0.07 -0.09 -15.26
C ASP A 76 0.83 0.49 -14.06
N LYS A 77 0.72 1.79 -13.83
CA LYS A 77 1.41 2.47 -12.72
C LYS A 77 0.71 2.31 -11.37
N TYR A 78 -0.63 2.30 -11.35
CA TYR A 78 -1.44 2.26 -10.13
C TYR A 78 -2.60 1.28 -10.26
N PRO A 79 -2.35 -0.03 -10.42
CA PRO A 79 -3.40 -1.00 -10.71
C PRO A 79 -4.51 -0.98 -9.66
N LEU A 80 -4.17 -1.12 -8.38
CA LEU A 80 -5.14 -1.10 -7.28
C LEU A 80 -5.84 0.25 -7.13
N ALA A 81 -5.10 1.38 -7.17
CA ALA A 81 -5.73 2.70 -7.05
C ALA A 81 -6.72 3.00 -8.20
N ASN A 82 -6.46 2.50 -9.42
CA ASN A 82 -7.42 2.61 -10.53
C ASN A 82 -8.70 1.82 -10.28
N GLU A 83 -8.61 0.68 -9.64
CA GLU A 83 -9.77 -0.12 -9.26
C GLU A 83 -10.57 0.58 -8.17
N LEU A 84 -9.89 1.04 -7.11
CA LEU A 84 -10.51 1.66 -5.95
C LEU A 84 -11.13 3.01 -6.28
N ALA A 85 -10.44 3.86 -7.05
CA ALA A 85 -10.94 5.19 -7.43
C ALA A 85 -12.29 5.14 -8.16
N LYS A 86 -12.58 4.06 -8.89
CA LYS A 86 -13.88 3.86 -9.56
C LYS A 86 -15.00 3.47 -8.59
N LYS A 87 -14.65 2.94 -7.42
CA LYS A 87 -15.60 2.48 -6.40
C LYS A 87 -15.88 3.55 -5.35
N LEU A 88 -15.18 4.69 -5.38
CA LEU A 88 -15.38 5.78 -4.42
C LEU A 88 -16.77 6.41 -4.60
N PRO A 89 -17.57 6.55 -3.54
CA PRO A 89 -18.94 7.06 -3.64
C PRO A 89 -19.01 8.52 -4.13
N LYS A 90 -18.06 9.35 -3.68
CA LYS A 90 -17.96 10.78 -3.97
C LYS A 90 -16.53 11.15 -4.29
N ILE A 91 -16.19 11.21 -5.57
CA ILE A 91 -14.81 11.45 -6.01
C ILE A 91 -14.28 12.84 -5.61
N GLU A 92 -15.16 13.82 -5.43
CA GLU A 92 -14.80 15.15 -4.97
C GLU A 92 -14.18 15.17 -3.57
N ILE A 93 -14.52 14.21 -2.70
CA ILE A 93 -13.86 14.04 -1.39
C ILE A 93 -12.38 13.79 -1.58
N LEU A 94 -12.02 12.88 -2.51
CA LEU A 94 -10.61 12.60 -2.83
C LEU A 94 -9.90 13.85 -3.37
N TYR A 95 -10.50 14.56 -4.31
CA TYR A 95 -9.89 15.74 -4.92
C TYR A 95 -9.71 16.90 -3.93
N ILE A 96 -10.68 17.12 -3.03
CA ILE A 96 -10.55 18.15 -1.99
C ILE A 96 -9.48 17.74 -0.99
N SER A 97 -9.44 16.49 -0.57
CA SER A 97 -8.39 16.01 0.33
C SER A 97 -7.01 16.18 -0.30
N GLY A 98 -6.85 15.84 -1.59
CA GLY A 98 -5.61 16.09 -2.32
C GLY A 98 -5.27 17.57 -2.50
N LEU A 99 -6.26 18.45 -2.67
CA LEU A 99 -6.03 19.90 -2.78
C LEU A 99 -5.57 20.51 -1.45
N TYR A 100 -5.96 19.93 -0.33
CA TYR A 100 -5.74 20.48 1.01
C TYR A 100 -4.74 19.71 1.87
N HIS A 101 -4.23 18.54 1.46
CA HIS A 101 -3.38 17.68 2.30
C HIS A 101 -2.15 18.43 2.85
N ASP A 102 -1.54 19.26 2.03
CA ASP A 102 -0.32 20.03 2.33
C ASP A 102 -0.56 21.52 2.55
N ILE A 103 -1.80 21.98 2.65
CA ILE A 103 -2.16 23.39 2.72
C ILE A 103 -1.63 24.10 3.98
N GLY A 104 -1.28 23.35 5.00
CA GLY A 104 -0.70 23.83 6.26
C GLY A 104 0.80 23.99 6.24
N LYS A 105 1.52 23.55 5.22
CA LYS A 105 2.99 23.59 5.15
C LYS A 105 3.56 25.00 5.27
N GLY A 106 4.76 25.09 5.88
CA GLY A 106 5.50 26.37 6.03
C GLY A 106 5.00 27.29 7.14
N ARG A 107 4.15 26.80 8.06
CA ARG A 107 3.56 27.66 9.13
C ARG A 107 4.06 27.33 10.54
N GLY A 108 5.14 26.55 10.69
CA GLY A 108 5.83 26.30 11.97
C GLY A 108 5.07 25.42 12.98
N SER A 109 3.93 24.84 12.58
CA SER A 109 3.15 23.88 13.37
C SER A 109 2.94 22.58 12.57
N ASP A 110 2.36 21.56 13.19
CA ASP A 110 1.94 20.36 12.45
C ASP A 110 1.00 20.77 11.30
N HIS A 111 1.50 20.59 10.07
CA HIS A 111 0.81 21.03 8.86
C HIS A 111 -0.49 20.25 8.63
N SER A 112 -0.58 19.01 9.12
CA SER A 112 -1.74 18.15 8.97
C SER A 112 -2.89 18.62 9.85
N GLU A 113 -2.60 18.95 11.12
CA GLU A 113 -3.59 19.49 12.05
C GLU A 113 -4.09 20.87 11.61
N LEU A 114 -3.17 21.72 11.15
CA LEU A 114 -3.52 23.01 10.59
C LEU A 114 -4.36 22.87 9.32
N GLY A 115 -3.99 21.94 8.41
CA GLY A 115 -4.72 21.60 7.21
C GLY A 115 -6.16 21.20 7.47
N LYS A 116 -6.39 20.36 8.48
CA LYS A 116 -7.72 19.96 8.96
C LYS A 116 -8.60 21.18 9.30
N SER A 117 -8.05 22.11 10.11
CA SER A 117 -8.81 23.31 10.51
C SER A 117 -9.14 24.22 9.31
N ILE A 118 -8.24 24.29 8.32
CA ILE A 118 -8.41 25.09 7.11
C ILE A 118 -9.48 24.46 6.21
N VAL A 119 -9.38 23.14 5.95
CA VAL A 119 -10.32 22.46 5.06
C VAL A 119 -11.74 22.43 5.63
N ARG A 120 -11.89 22.39 6.96
CA ARG A 120 -13.20 22.54 7.62
C ARG A 120 -13.89 23.85 7.24
N LYS A 121 -13.15 24.96 7.20
CA LYS A 121 -13.67 26.28 6.80
C LYS A 121 -14.11 26.26 5.33
N PHE A 122 -13.31 25.60 4.47
CA PHE A 122 -13.66 25.40 3.06
C PHE A 122 -14.96 24.59 2.94
N CYS A 123 -15.09 23.45 3.61
CA CYS A 123 -16.27 22.59 3.55
C CYS A 123 -17.52 23.33 4.01
N LYS A 124 -17.46 24.07 5.12
CA LYS A 124 -18.55 24.94 5.58
C LYS A 124 -18.96 25.97 4.55
N LYS A 125 -17.99 26.68 3.97
CA LYS A 125 -18.23 27.71 2.94
C LYS A 125 -18.86 27.11 1.67
N HIS A 126 -18.53 25.86 1.33
CA HIS A 126 -18.98 25.17 0.13
C HIS A 126 -20.20 24.25 0.38
N LEU A 127 -20.79 24.33 1.57
CA LEU A 127 -22.03 23.62 1.95
C LEU A 127 -21.94 22.10 1.89
N TYR A 128 -20.77 21.54 2.20
CA TYR A 128 -20.63 20.10 2.38
C TYR A 128 -21.39 19.63 3.62
N SER A 129 -21.90 18.41 3.57
CA SER A 129 -22.50 17.76 4.73
C SER A 129 -21.47 17.62 5.86
N GLU A 130 -21.94 17.52 7.11
CA GLU A 130 -21.02 17.30 8.25
C GLU A 130 -20.31 15.94 8.13
N GLU A 131 -20.97 14.93 7.55
CA GLU A 131 -20.37 13.62 7.28
C GLU A 131 -19.22 13.71 6.28
N ASP A 132 -19.45 14.34 5.10
CA ASP A 132 -18.41 14.53 4.09
C ASP A 132 -17.27 15.42 4.62
N THR A 133 -17.60 16.44 5.39
CA THR A 133 -16.62 17.31 6.03
C THR A 133 -15.70 16.53 6.96
N LYS A 134 -16.24 15.65 7.80
CA LYS A 134 -15.43 14.78 8.68
C LYS A 134 -14.53 13.84 7.91
N LYS A 135 -15.00 13.27 6.80
CA LYS A 135 -14.17 12.40 5.93
C LYS A 135 -12.99 13.19 5.35
N ILE A 136 -13.24 14.38 4.81
CA ILE A 136 -12.21 15.24 4.23
C ILE A 136 -11.19 15.69 5.29
N GLU A 137 -11.67 16.14 6.44
CA GLU A 137 -10.83 16.55 7.58
C GLU A 137 -9.90 15.42 8.00
N TRP A 138 -10.46 14.22 8.18
CA TRP A 138 -9.70 13.06 8.60
C TRP A 138 -8.62 12.68 7.56
N LEU A 139 -8.95 12.72 6.28
CA LEU A 139 -8.01 12.43 5.20
C LEU A 139 -6.86 13.45 5.16
N VAL A 140 -7.16 14.73 5.31
CA VAL A 140 -6.13 15.79 5.35
C VAL A 140 -5.24 15.63 6.58
N GLU A 141 -5.81 15.39 7.75
CA GLU A 141 -5.07 15.20 9.00
C GLU A 141 -4.19 13.94 8.98
N ASN A 142 -4.65 12.86 8.36
CA ASN A 142 -3.99 11.57 8.39
C ASN A 142 -3.40 11.14 7.02
N HIS A 143 -3.16 12.08 6.10
CA HIS A 143 -2.67 11.75 4.76
C HIS A 143 -1.32 11.00 4.77
N LEU A 144 -0.46 11.22 5.75
CA LEU A 144 0.82 10.53 5.93
C LEU A 144 0.69 9.18 6.65
N LEU A 145 -0.48 8.86 7.25
CA LEU A 145 -0.64 7.69 8.10
C LEU A 145 -0.27 6.39 7.38
N MET A 146 -0.75 6.21 6.15
CA MET A 146 -0.55 4.98 5.40
C MET A 146 0.91 4.85 4.90
N SER A 147 1.51 5.92 4.39
CA SER A 147 2.90 5.91 3.94
C SER A 147 3.87 5.67 5.10
N VAL A 148 3.65 6.33 6.24
CA VAL A 148 4.48 6.13 7.44
C VAL A 148 4.33 4.72 8.00
N THR A 149 3.11 4.18 8.08
CA THR A 149 2.89 2.83 8.58
C THR A 149 3.54 1.80 7.67
N SER A 150 3.33 1.90 6.35
CA SER A 150 3.85 0.93 5.40
C SER A 150 5.38 0.92 5.29
N GLN A 151 6.05 2.06 5.50
CA GLN A 151 7.50 2.17 5.33
C GLN A 151 8.30 2.03 6.62
N LYS A 152 7.69 2.27 7.79
CA LYS A 152 8.42 2.35 9.07
C LYS A 152 7.98 1.31 10.10
N LYS A 153 6.92 0.55 9.83
CA LYS A 153 6.41 -0.46 10.76
C LYS A 153 6.45 -1.85 10.15
N ASP A 154 6.58 -2.85 10.99
CA ASP A 154 6.50 -4.24 10.57
C ASP A 154 5.04 -4.60 10.23
N LEU A 155 4.78 -4.78 8.94
CA LEU A 155 3.45 -5.16 8.45
C LEU A 155 3.12 -6.63 8.71
N THR A 156 4.08 -7.44 9.16
CA THR A 156 3.82 -8.83 9.56
C THR A 156 3.21 -8.89 10.96
N ASP A 157 3.46 -7.89 11.80
CA ASP A 157 2.82 -7.77 13.10
C ASP A 157 1.33 -7.42 12.94
N ARG A 158 0.48 -8.38 13.26
CA ARG A 158 -0.97 -8.25 13.23
C ARG A 158 -1.47 -7.05 14.04
N LYS A 159 -0.85 -6.74 15.17
CA LYS A 159 -1.26 -5.60 16.02
C LYS A 159 -1.07 -4.27 15.29
N VAL A 160 0.02 -4.12 14.55
CA VAL A 160 0.29 -2.92 13.74
C VAL A 160 -0.82 -2.70 12.70
N VAL A 161 -1.21 -3.78 12.00
CA VAL A 161 -2.27 -3.72 10.98
C VAL A 161 -3.63 -3.44 11.60
N GLU A 162 -3.95 -4.08 12.73
CA GLU A 162 -5.20 -3.83 13.45
C GLU A 162 -5.32 -2.40 13.99
N GLU A 163 -4.25 -1.87 14.59
CA GLU A 163 -4.22 -0.48 15.06
C GLU A 163 -4.42 0.51 13.91
N PHE A 164 -3.72 0.28 12.79
CA PHE A 164 -3.91 1.08 11.58
C PHE A 164 -5.35 0.99 11.08
N ALA A 165 -5.90 -0.22 10.91
CA ALA A 165 -7.27 -0.41 10.44
C ALA A 165 -8.30 0.23 11.38
N ARG A 166 -8.16 0.06 12.71
CA ARG A 166 -9.04 0.71 13.69
C ARG A 166 -8.98 2.23 13.58
N LYS A 167 -7.79 2.81 13.36
CA LYS A 167 -7.61 4.25 13.18
C LYS A 167 -8.25 4.77 11.90
N VAL A 168 -8.19 4.01 10.81
CA VAL A 168 -8.85 4.34 9.53
C VAL A 168 -10.38 4.20 9.63
N GLY A 169 -10.87 3.21 10.35
CA GLY A 169 -12.27 3.07 10.78
C GLY A 169 -13.19 2.35 9.81
N SER A 170 -12.98 2.40 8.49
CA SER A 170 -13.84 1.72 7.50
C SER A 170 -13.11 1.41 6.20
N LEU A 171 -13.63 0.44 5.44
CA LEU A 171 -13.13 0.11 4.10
C LEU A 171 -13.27 1.29 3.13
N GLU A 172 -14.35 2.07 3.23
CA GLU A 172 -14.52 3.28 2.43
C GLU A 172 -13.38 4.28 2.66
N MET A 173 -13.06 4.57 3.92
CA MET A 173 -11.97 5.48 4.27
C MET A 173 -10.61 4.92 3.89
N LEU A 174 -10.41 3.60 3.98
CA LEU A 174 -9.20 2.93 3.51
C LEU A 174 -9.01 3.11 2.00
N ASN A 175 -10.07 3.00 1.22
CA ASN A 175 -10.03 3.22 -0.23
C ASN A 175 -9.63 4.65 -0.59
N TYR A 176 -10.22 5.65 0.09
CA TYR A 176 -9.83 7.06 -0.08
C TYR A 176 -8.36 7.28 0.30
N LEU A 177 -7.94 6.79 1.46
CA LEU A 177 -6.58 6.97 1.96
C LEU A 177 -5.54 6.32 1.03
N TYR A 178 -5.81 5.11 0.52
CA TYR A 178 -4.92 4.44 -0.44
C TYR A 178 -4.74 5.28 -1.70
N CYS A 179 -5.83 5.75 -2.29
CA CYS A 179 -5.76 6.58 -3.51
C CYS A 179 -5.02 7.89 -3.27
N LEU A 180 -5.26 8.55 -2.14
CA LEU A 180 -4.56 9.78 -1.73
C LEU A 180 -3.07 9.52 -1.56
N THR A 181 -2.69 8.49 -0.79
CA THR A 181 -1.28 8.16 -0.53
C THR A 181 -0.53 7.77 -1.79
N ALA A 182 -1.13 6.94 -2.66
CA ALA A 182 -0.50 6.57 -3.93
C ALA A 182 -0.28 7.77 -4.85
N ALA A 183 -1.23 8.72 -4.89
CA ALA A 183 -1.11 9.94 -5.67
C ALA A 183 -0.04 10.88 -5.11
N ASP A 184 0.04 11.03 -3.79
CA ASP A 184 0.95 11.90 -3.07
C ASP A 184 2.41 11.42 -3.18
N VAL A 185 2.71 10.18 -2.77
CA VAL A 185 4.06 9.60 -2.85
C VAL A 185 4.61 9.69 -4.28
N SER A 186 3.78 9.41 -5.27
CA SER A 186 4.17 9.47 -6.68
C SER A 186 4.35 10.90 -7.22
N ALA A 187 3.72 11.91 -6.58
CA ALA A 187 3.86 13.32 -6.94
C ALA A 187 5.06 13.98 -6.24
N THR A 188 5.51 13.45 -5.11
CA THR A 188 6.64 13.99 -4.33
C THR A 188 7.95 13.86 -5.13
N ASN A 189 8.23 12.66 -5.60
CA ASN A 189 9.35 12.36 -6.50
C ASN A 189 9.01 11.10 -7.31
N PRO A 190 9.13 11.11 -8.65
CA PRO A 190 8.83 9.93 -9.48
C PRO A 190 9.57 8.64 -9.05
N ASN A 191 10.78 8.76 -8.50
CA ASN A 191 11.57 7.63 -8.04
C ASN A 191 11.08 7.02 -6.71
N LEU A 192 10.25 7.74 -5.95
CA LEU A 192 9.66 7.22 -4.71
C LEU A 192 8.52 6.24 -4.99
N TRP A 193 7.85 6.35 -6.13
CA TRP A 193 6.86 5.36 -6.56
C TRP A 193 7.55 4.25 -7.36
N ASN A 194 8.15 3.34 -6.65
CA ASN A 194 8.75 2.12 -7.19
C ASN A 194 7.93 0.88 -6.80
N SER A 195 8.26 -0.27 -7.36
CA SER A 195 7.58 -1.53 -7.10
C SER A 195 7.56 -1.91 -5.61
N TRP A 196 8.62 -1.58 -4.89
CA TRP A 196 8.73 -1.83 -3.45
C TRP A 196 7.71 -1.03 -2.63
N ASN A 197 7.71 0.30 -2.75
CA ASN A 197 6.77 1.16 -2.03
C ASN A 197 5.32 0.86 -2.40
N ALA A 198 5.05 0.58 -3.68
CA ALA A 198 3.73 0.15 -4.14
C ALA A 198 3.30 -1.18 -3.52
N SER A 199 4.24 -2.13 -3.36
CA SER A 199 3.98 -3.43 -2.71
C SER A 199 3.66 -3.27 -1.22
N LEU A 200 4.43 -2.48 -0.48
CA LEU A 200 4.19 -2.21 0.94
C LEU A 200 2.81 -1.58 1.17
N LEU A 201 2.46 -0.56 0.37
CA LEU A 201 1.16 0.08 0.46
C LEU A 201 0.02 -0.91 0.17
N ARG A 202 0.18 -1.75 -0.85
CA ARG A 202 -0.80 -2.78 -1.19
C ARG A 202 -0.91 -3.84 -0.09
N GLN A 203 0.20 -4.30 0.46
CA GLN A 203 0.19 -5.27 1.57
C GLN A 203 -0.57 -4.73 2.78
N LEU A 204 -0.31 -3.46 3.18
CA LEU A 204 -1.04 -2.83 4.26
C LEU A 204 -2.54 -2.70 3.94
N TYR A 205 -2.89 -2.35 2.69
CA TYR A 205 -4.27 -2.27 2.24
C TYR A 205 -4.99 -3.62 2.34
N GLU A 206 -4.44 -4.68 1.75
CA GLU A 206 -5.07 -6.01 1.71
C GLU A 206 -5.25 -6.60 3.11
N ARG A 207 -4.24 -6.46 3.98
CA ARG A 207 -4.33 -6.90 5.38
C ARG A 207 -5.39 -6.12 6.16
N SER A 208 -5.45 -4.80 5.97
CA SER A 208 -6.48 -3.96 6.61
C SER A 208 -7.88 -4.24 6.07
N LYS A 209 -8.00 -4.53 4.78
CA LYS A 209 -9.25 -4.96 4.17
C LYS A 209 -9.73 -6.26 4.79
N SER A 210 -8.86 -7.27 4.90
CA SER A 210 -9.17 -8.53 5.57
C SER A 210 -9.64 -8.33 7.03
N PHE A 211 -9.07 -7.36 7.75
CA PHE A 211 -9.54 -7.00 9.08
C PHE A 211 -11.00 -6.50 9.08
N TYR A 212 -11.42 -5.70 8.09
CA TYR A 212 -12.82 -5.25 7.99
C TYR A 212 -13.75 -6.37 7.54
N ASP A 213 -13.35 -7.19 6.58
CA ASP A 213 -14.13 -8.35 6.12
C ASP A 213 -14.35 -9.33 7.28
N ASN A 214 -13.32 -9.55 8.12
CA ASN A 214 -13.40 -10.40 9.30
C ASN A 214 -14.15 -9.77 10.48
N ARG A 215 -14.29 -8.44 10.55
CA ARG A 215 -15.14 -7.78 11.55
C ARG A 215 -16.64 -8.00 11.32
N LEU A 216 -17.02 -8.33 10.09
CA LEU A 216 -18.38 -8.78 9.77
C LEU A 216 -18.60 -10.25 10.17
N SER A 217 -17.53 -11.03 10.37
CA SER A 217 -17.51 -12.38 10.90
C SER A 217 -16.64 -12.42 12.18
N ILE A 218 -17.23 -12.13 13.29
CA ILE A 218 -16.73 -12.12 14.67
C ILE A 218 -15.56 -13.09 14.90
N ASN A 219 -14.39 -12.57 15.36
CA ASN A 219 -13.27 -13.31 15.98
C ASN A 219 -12.83 -14.60 15.27
N ILE A 220 -12.22 -14.48 14.09
CA ILE A 220 -11.50 -15.62 13.52
C ILE A 220 -10.24 -15.83 14.38
N SER A 221 -10.24 -16.89 15.19
CA SER A 221 -9.10 -17.33 15.97
C SER A 221 -8.05 -17.95 15.04
N ILE A 222 -6.80 -18.07 15.51
CA ILE A 222 -5.74 -18.80 14.77
C ILE A 222 -6.24 -20.20 14.35
N GLU A 223 -7.07 -20.82 15.15
CA GLU A 223 -7.62 -22.16 14.86
C GLU A 223 -8.64 -22.13 13.70
N GLU A 224 -9.37 -21.04 13.53
CA GLU A 224 -10.28 -20.87 12.37
C GLU A 224 -9.50 -20.60 11.09
N GLU A 225 -8.42 -19.79 11.13
CA GLU A 225 -7.50 -19.60 9.99
C GLU A 225 -6.87 -20.93 9.57
N LYS A 226 -6.43 -21.75 10.52
CA LYS A 226 -5.93 -23.11 10.28
C LYS A 226 -7.00 -24.02 9.67
N ALA A 227 -8.22 -23.97 10.20
CA ALA A 227 -9.32 -24.79 9.70
C ALA A 227 -9.70 -24.43 8.26
N GLU A 228 -9.75 -23.13 7.92
CA GLU A 228 -10.00 -22.66 6.57
C GLU A 228 -8.85 -23.01 5.62
N ALA A 229 -7.61 -22.87 6.05
CA ALA A 229 -6.44 -23.28 5.28
C ALA A 229 -6.48 -24.79 4.95
N ILE A 230 -6.86 -25.65 5.89
CA ILE A 230 -7.02 -27.10 5.67
C ILE A 230 -8.08 -27.38 4.60
N LYS A 231 -9.19 -26.65 4.56
CA LYS A 231 -10.24 -26.82 3.54
C LYS A 231 -9.73 -26.58 2.12
N SER A 232 -8.75 -25.71 1.95
CA SER A 232 -8.12 -25.45 0.65
C SER A 232 -7.08 -26.51 0.25
N LEU A 233 -6.53 -27.28 1.20
CA LEU A 233 -5.49 -28.29 1.04
C LEU A 233 -6.08 -29.69 0.80
N LYS A 234 -7.12 -29.82 -0.03
CA LYS A 234 -7.87 -31.07 -0.26
C LYS A 234 -7.03 -32.25 -0.72
N GLN A 235 -5.87 -32.00 -1.35
CA GLN A 235 -4.93 -33.03 -1.81
C GLN A 235 -4.13 -33.67 -0.66
N PHE A 236 -4.11 -33.08 0.54
CA PHE A 236 -3.38 -33.61 1.70
C PHE A 236 -4.36 -34.05 2.79
N LYS A 237 -4.00 -35.09 3.53
CA LYS A 237 -4.72 -35.48 4.74
C LYS A 237 -4.52 -34.42 5.80
N ALA A 238 -5.58 -33.98 6.47
CA ALA A 238 -5.52 -32.96 7.54
C ALA A 238 -4.48 -33.31 8.63
N SER A 239 -4.34 -34.62 8.96
CA SER A 239 -3.34 -35.08 9.92
C SER A 239 -1.89 -34.76 9.49
N LYS A 240 -1.57 -34.82 8.20
CA LYS A 240 -0.25 -34.45 7.69
C LYS A 240 0.01 -32.94 7.82
N VAL A 241 -1.03 -32.14 7.56
CA VAL A 241 -0.95 -30.68 7.70
C VAL A 241 -0.73 -30.30 9.17
N HIS A 242 -1.48 -30.90 10.09
CA HIS A 242 -1.28 -30.67 11.52
C HIS A 242 0.12 -31.06 11.99
N LEU A 243 0.63 -32.25 11.58
CA LEU A 243 1.99 -32.66 11.89
C LEU A 243 3.08 -31.72 11.37
N LEU A 244 2.85 -31.09 10.21
CA LEU A 244 3.73 -30.05 9.71
C LEU A 244 3.65 -28.80 10.60
N TRP A 245 2.42 -28.34 10.90
CA TRP A 245 2.22 -27.12 11.69
C TRP A 245 2.70 -27.24 13.15
N ASP A 246 2.70 -28.42 13.73
CA ASP A 246 3.25 -28.68 15.07
C ASP A 246 4.75 -28.39 15.15
N LYS A 247 5.45 -28.38 14.01
CA LYS A 247 6.87 -28.05 13.92
C LYS A 247 7.15 -26.54 13.99
N PHE A 248 6.17 -25.68 13.70
CA PHE A 248 6.33 -24.24 13.78
C PHE A 248 6.18 -23.71 15.20
N TYR A 249 6.79 -22.56 15.48
CA TYR A 249 6.57 -21.82 16.69
C TYR A 249 5.25 -21.03 16.62
N PRO A 250 4.64 -20.65 17.75
CA PRO A 250 3.34 -19.96 17.78
C PRO A 250 3.31 -18.64 17.01
N ASP A 251 4.41 -17.88 17.01
CA ASP A 251 4.57 -16.61 16.34
C ASP A 251 4.36 -16.69 14.82
N TYR A 252 4.70 -17.82 14.21
CA TYR A 252 4.39 -18.09 12.79
C TYR A 252 2.90 -17.95 12.50
N PHE A 253 2.03 -18.45 13.36
CA PHE A 253 0.56 -18.42 13.17
C PHE A 253 -0.04 -17.05 13.51
N GLU A 254 0.63 -16.25 14.32
CA GLU A 254 0.20 -14.89 14.65
C GLU A 254 0.32 -13.94 13.46
N VAL A 255 1.29 -14.20 12.55
CA VAL A 255 1.63 -13.34 11.42
C VAL A 255 1.20 -13.90 10.06
N SER A 256 0.71 -15.16 10.01
CA SER A 256 0.32 -15.86 8.78
C SER A 256 -1.20 -15.95 8.67
N ASP A 257 -1.76 -15.54 7.56
CA ASP A 257 -3.18 -15.72 7.24
C ASP A 257 -3.43 -17.09 6.56
N ARG A 258 -4.69 -17.44 6.35
CA ARG A 258 -5.11 -18.72 5.73
C ARG A 258 -4.44 -19.00 4.38
N LEU A 259 -4.16 -17.93 3.59
CA LEU A 259 -3.52 -18.08 2.28
C LEU A 259 -2.03 -18.42 2.45
N ASP A 260 -1.33 -17.73 3.35
CA ASP A 260 0.05 -18.03 3.71
C ASP A 260 0.13 -19.46 4.25
N LEU A 261 -0.73 -19.84 5.22
CA LEU A 261 -0.75 -21.17 5.82
C LEU A 261 -0.97 -22.28 4.80
N SER A 262 -1.91 -22.10 3.87
CA SER A 262 -2.20 -23.09 2.84
C SER A 262 -1.09 -23.20 1.81
N MET A 263 -0.54 -22.06 1.37
CA MET A 263 0.52 -22.00 0.37
C MET A 263 1.81 -22.62 0.90
N HIS A 264 2.24 -22.26 2.10
CA HIS A 264 3.45 -22.82 2.72
C HIS A 264 3.32 -24.33 2.94
N ALA A 265 2.17 -24.79 3.45
CA ALA A 265 1.92 -26.21 3.62
C ALA A 265 1.91 -26.97 2.27
N GLN A 266 1.34 -26.38 1.22
CA GLN A 266 1.33 -26.97 -0.11
C GLN A 266 2.75 -27.11 -0.68
N GLN A 267 3.62 -26.14 -0.52
CA GLN A 267 5.01 -26.20 -0.97
C GLN A 267 5.78 -27.31 -0.24
N ILE A 268 5.67 -27.37 1.09
CA ILE A 268 6.42 -28.33 1.90
C ILE A 268 5.89 -29.77 1.70
N LEU A 269 4.58 -29.97 1.78
CA LEU A 269 3.97 -31.31 1.67
C LEU A 269 3.87 -31.83 0.22
N GLY A 270 3.98 -30.96 -0.75
CA GLY A 270 3.95 -31.29 -2.17
C GLY A 270 5.28 -31.82 -2.70
N SER A 271 6.35 -31.71 -1.95
CA SER A 271 7.67 -32.22 -2.30
C SER A 271 8.04 -33.44 -1.43
N GLU A 272 8.73 -34.40 -2.03
CA GLU A 272 9.34 -35.52 -1.31
C GLU A 272 10.79 -35.21 -0.90
N GLU A 273 11.33 -34.07 -1.31
CA GLU A 273 12.69 -33.66 -1.03
C GLU A 273 12.81 -33.02 0.35
N SER A 274 13.96 -33.19 0.98
CA SER A 274 14.29 -32.56 2.28
C SER A 274 14.55 -31.06 2.18
N THR A 275 14.84 -30.58 0.99
CA THR A 275 15.00 -29.17 0.66
C THR A 275 14.03 -28.80 -0.46
N VAL A 276 13.23 -27.76 -0.23
CA VAL A 276 12.28 -27.24 -1.21
C VAL A 276 12.66 -25.82 -1.53
N VAL A 277 12.93 -25.55 -2.81
CA VAL A 277 13.13 -24.19 -3.31
C VAL A 277 12.16 -23.97 -4.46
N SER A 278 11.33 -22.95 -4.34
CA SER A 278 10.36 -22.61 -5.37
C SER A 278 10.20 -21.10 -5.51
N ILE A 279 9.78 -20.68 -6.68
CA ILE A 279 9.41 -19.30 -6.93
C ILE A 279 7.91 -19.17 -6.80
N ILE A 280 7.47 -18.25 -5.93
CA ILE A 280 6.07 -17.89 -5.75
C ILE A 280 5.82 -16.61 -6.51
N GLU A 281 5.11 -16.74 -7.62
CA GLU A 281 4.62 -15.59 -8.37
C GLU A 281 3.39 -15.03 -7.68
N ARG A 282 3.53 -13.89 -7.01
CA ARG A 282 2.39 -13.11 -6.56
C ARG A 282 2.06 -12.09 -7.65
N ASP A 283 0.79 -11.91 -7.98
CA ASP A 283 0.32 -10.90 -8.96
C ASP A 283 0.49 -9.45 -8.46
N ILE A 284 1.59 -9.15 -7.78
CA ILE A 284 1.82 -7.90 -7.09
C ILE A 284 3.13 -7.29 -7.58
N ASN A 285 3.03 -6.32 -8.49
CA ASN A 285 4.06 -5.31 -8.78
C ASN A 285 5.48 -5.84 -9.06
N ASP A 286 5.65 -6.71 -10.06
CA ASP A 286 6.98 -7.17 -10.53
C ASP A 286 7.90 -7.75 -9.43
N LEU A 287 7.38 -8.00 -8.24
CA LEU A 287 8.09 -8.67 -7.17
C LEU A 287 7.86 -10.18 -7.23
N THR A 288 8.92 -10.91 -6.95
CA THR A 288 8.93 -12.37 -6.91
C THR A 288 9.36 -12.81 -5.51
N SER A 289 8.70 -13.82 -4.96
CA SER A 289 9.13 -14.43 -3.70
C SER A 289 9.79 -15.77 -3.97
N ILE A 290 10.97 -15.98 -3.41
CA ILE A 290 11.63 -17.28 -3.35
C ILE A 290 11.22 -17.92 -2.03
N PHE A 291 10.61 -19.08 -2.12
CA PHE A 291 10.29 -19.93 -0.98
C PHE A 291 11.40 -20.95 -0.80
N ILE A 292 11.95 -21.05 0.39
CA ILE A 292 13.00 -21.99 0.75
C ILE A 292 12.56 -22.72 2.03
N TYR A 293 12.52 -24.03 1.97
CA TYR A 293 12.36 -24.90 3.14
C TYR A 293 13.51 -25.88 3.15
N THR A 294 14.33 -25.87 4.22
CA THR A 294 15.51 -26.72 4.31
C THR A 294 15.93 -26.90 5.77
N LYS A 295 16.90 -27.79 6.02
CA LYS A 295 17.54 -27.91 7.33
C LYS A 295 18.35 -26.64 7.61
N ASP A 296 18.13 -26.05 8.78
CA ASP A 296 18.84 -24.84 9.19
C ASP A 296 20.34 -25.11 9.35
N ARG A 297 21.16 -24.18 8.88
CA ARG A 297 22.63 -24.25 8.96
C ARG A 297 23.23 -22.86 9.11
N ALA A 298 24.39 -22.81 9.73
CA ALA A 298 25.12 -21.53 9.86
C ALA A 298 25.34 -20.84 8.51
N ASN A 299 25.11 -19.53 8.48
CA ASN A 299 25.28 -18.66 7.31
C ASN A 299 24.37 -18.98 6.11
N LEU A 300 23.28 -19.75 6.27
CA LEU A 300 22.35 -20.07 5.19
C LEU A 300 21.84 -18.79 4.51
N PHE A 301 21.28 -17.86 5.28
CA PHE A 301 20.75 -16.61 4.76
C PHE A 301 21.84 -15.76 4.04
N ALA A 302 23.04 -15.64 4.63
CA ALA A 302 24.14 -14.94 4.01
C ALA A 302 24.56 -15.57 2.67
N THR A 303 24.53 -16.92 2.59
CA THR A 303 24.80 -17.64 1.34
C THR A 303 23.76 -17.32 0.26
N ILE A 304 22.48 -17.32 0.63
CA ILE A 304 21.39 -17.00 -0.30
C ILE A 304 21.50 -15.56 -0.81
N VAL A 305 21.73 -14.60 0.08
CA VAL A 305 21.93 -13.20 -0.31
C VAL A 305 23.14 -13.03 -1.22
N GLY A 306 24.25 -13.75 -0.95
CA GLY A 306 25.43 -13.74 -1.82
C GLY A 306 25.16 -14.31 -3.22
N ILE A 307 24.30 -15.33 -3.34
CA ILE A 307 23.86 -15.86 -4.64
C ILE A 307 23.03 -14.81 -5.37
N LEU A 308 22.07 -14.14 -4.70
CA LEU A 308 21.26 -13.09 -5.30
C LEU A 308 22.12 -11.93 -5.83
N ASP A 309 23.09 -11.49 -5.03
CA ASP A 309 24.03 -10.43 -5.43
C ASP A 309 24.86 -10.83 -6.66
N SER A 310 25.36 -12.08 -6.69
CA SER A 310 26.12 -12.59 -7.85
C SER A 310 25.31 -12.65 -9.15
N GLU A 311 23.98 -12.75 -9.07
CA GLU A 311 23.05 -12.75 -10.20
C GLU A 311 22.51 -11.34 -10.52
N ASN A 312 22.99 -10.29 -9.85
CA ASN A 312 22.47 -8.92 -9.95
C ASN A 312 20.97 -8.82 -9.68
N ILE A 313 20.48 -9.55 -8.67
CA ILE A 313 19.09 -9.54 -8.24
C ILE A 313 18.99 -8.72 -6.95
N ASN A 314 18.14 -7.72 -6.96
CA ASN A 314 17.93 -6.88 -5.79
C ASN A 314 17.15 -7.64 -4.72
N PHE A 315 17.77 -7.79 -3.56
CA PHE A 315 17.10 -8.21 -2.34
C PHE A 315 16.19 -7.10 -1.84
N VAL A 316 14.95 -7.47 -1.49
CA VAL A 316 13.92 -6.50 -1.09
C VAL A 316 13.50 -6.72 0.35
N ASP A 317 13.14 -7.95 0.72
CA ASP A 317 12.65 -8.33 2.05
C ASP A 317 12.87 -9.81 2.30
N ALA A 318 12.92 -10.21 3.57
CA ALA A 318 12.90 -11.62 3.95
C ALA A 318 12.06 -11.86 5.20
N LYS A 319 11.30 -12.95 5.18
CA LYS A 319 10.65 -13.54 6.35
C LYS A 319 11.32 -14.86 6.65
N LEU A 320 11.92 -14.96 7.82
CA LEU A 320 12.70 -16.12 8.24
C LEU A 320 11.99 -16.81 9.41
N TYR A 321 11.64 -18.08 9.24
CA TYR A 321 10.93 -18.86 10.23
C TYR A 321 11.77 -20.09 10.64
N GLY A 322 12.34 -20.07 11.84
CA GLY A 322 12.92 -21.27 12.44
C GLY A 322 11.84 -22.27 12.84
N MET A 323 12.15 -23.56 12.80
CA MET A 323 11.23 -24.62 13.16
C MET A 323 11.80 -25.48 14.29
N LYS A 324 10.91 -26.11 15.08
CA LYS A 324 11.28 -26.95 16.26
C LYS A 324 12.10 -28.17 15.92
N ASP A 325 12.03 -28.66 14.69
CA ASP A 325 12.72 -29.86 14.22
C ASP A 325 14.08 -29.54 13.54
N GLY A 326 14.55 -28.31 13.67
CA GLY A 326 15.82 -27.87 13.12
C GLY A 326 15.79 -27.56 11.62
N HIS A 327 14.61 -27.44 11.02
CA HIS A 327 14.43 -26.83 9.70
C HIS A 327 14.20 -25.33 9.80
N CYS A 328 14.34 -24.64 8.71
CA CYS A 328 13.88 -23.28 8.52
C CYS A 328 12.99 -23.17 7.27
N MET A 329 12.14 -22.18 7.27
CA MET A 329 11.32 -21.79 6.13
C MET A 329 11.53 -20.30 5.90
N ASP A 330 12.11 -19.95 4.76
CA ASP A 330 12.46 -18.60 4.40
C ASP A 330 11.67 -18.15 3.16
N LEU A 331 11.13 -16.95 3.25
CA LEU A 331 10.48 -16.26 2.13
C LEU A 331 11.29 -15.02 1.79
N ILE A 332 11.96 -15.03 0.66
CA ILE A 332 12.82 -13.94 0.22
C ILE A 332 12.18 -13.22 -0.95
N THR A 333 11.86 -11.97 -0.76
CA THR A 333 11.29 -11.12 -1.81
C THR A 333 12.41 -10.45 -2.59
N ILE A 334 12.36 -10.57 -3.90
CA ILE A 334 13.36 -10.06 -4.84
C ILE A 334 12.74 -9.20 -5.93
N SER A 335 13.57 -8.36 -6.53
CA SER A 335 13.24 -7.55 -7.71
C SER A 335 14.39 -7.59 -8.71
N ASP A 336 14.08 -7.78 -9.99
CA ASP A 336 15.05 -7.68 -11.10
C ASP A 336 14.80 -6.39 -11.91
N GLY A 337 14.90 -5.25 -11.23
CA GLY A 337 14.63 -3.94 -11.83
C GLY A 337 13.18 -3.81 -12.30
N GLU A 338 12.98 -3.74 -13.61
CA GLU A 338 11.63 -3.58 -14.22
C GLU A 338 10.95 -4.89 -14.63
N LYS A 339 11.60 -6.05 -14.40
CA LYS A 339 11.08 -7.35 -14.87
C LYS A 339 10.80 -8.29 -13.70
N LYS A 340 9.68 -8.99 -13.79
CA LYS A 340 9.33 -10.07 -12.87
C LYS A 340 10.18 -11.32 -13.17
N VAL A 341 10.80 -11.90 -12.13
CA VAL A 341 11.50 -13.18 -12.25
C VAL A 341 10.45 -14.29 -12.24
N SER A 342 10.14 -14.86 -13.39
CA SER A 342 9.19 -15.98 -13.49
C SER A 342 9.85 -17.31 -13.13
N ALA A 343 9.09 -18.21 -12.50
CA ALA A 343 9.53 -19.58 -12.19
C ALA A 343 10.02 -20.34 -13.43
N ASN A 344 9.43 -20.08 -14.59
CA ASN A 344 9.78 -20.70 -15.86
C ASN A 344 10.87 -19.96 -16.65
N SER A 345 11.37 -18.84 -16.15
CA SER A 345 12.48 -18.12 -16.81
C SER A 345 13.81 -18.84 -16.56
N GLU A 346 14.76 -18.69 -17.50
CA GLU A 346 16.13 -19.23 -17.33
C GLU A 346 16.75 -18.75 -16.02
N LYS A 347 16.53 -17.49 -15.65
CA LYS A 347 17.00 -16.88 -14.41
C LYS A 347 16.34 -17.48 -13.18
N GLY A 348 15.03 -17.73 -13.21
CA GLY A 348 14.28 -18.40 -12.14
C GLY A 348 14.75 -19.84 -11.91
N ILE A 349 14.90 -20.62 -12.97
CA ILE A 349 15.40 -22.00 -12.91
C ILE A 349 16.85 -22.04 -12.36
N SER A 350 17.70 -21.12 -12.82
CA SER A 350 19.08 -21.00 -12.32
C SER A 350 19.13 -20.68 -10.83
N LEU A 351 18.30 -19.75 -10.37
CA LEU A 351 18.16 -19.37 -8.98
C LEU A 351 17.77 -20.54 -8.09
N CYS A 352 16.70 -21.25 -8.43
CA CYS A 352 16.27 -22.42 -7.67
C CYS A 352 17.39 -23.49 -7.55
N LYS A 353 18.13 -23.75 -8.63
CA LYS A 353 19.26 -24.71 -8.61
C LYS A 353 20.44 -24.26 -7.74
N LYS A 354 20.71 -22.96 -7.66
CA LYS A 354 21.85 -22.43 -6.87
C LYS A 354 21.52 -22.28 -5.38
N THR A 355 20.23 -22.09 -5.07
CA THR A 355 19.76 -21.95 -3.67
C THR A 355 19.35 -23.27 -3.02
N SER A 356 19.14 -24.34 -3.81
CA SER A 356 18.95 -25.73 -3.31
C SER A 356 20.25 -26.35 -2.87
#